data_c22e84db328fb27f83c1122c558810ab
#
_entry.id   c22e84db328fb27f83c1122c558810ab
#
_cell.length_a   1.000
_cell.length_b   1.000
_cell.length_c   1.000
_cell.angle_alpha   90.00
_cell.angle_beta   90.00
_cell.angle_gamma   90.00
#
_symmetry.space_group_name_H-M   'P 1'
#
loop_
_entity.id
_entity.type
_entity.pdbx_description
1 polymer ?
#
loop_
_entity_poly.entity_id
_entity_poly.type
_entity_poly.pdbx_seq_one_letter_code
_entity_poly.pdbx_strand_id
1 'polypeptide(L)'
;MKTLIKTIVLPALVLIGTAIQVSAQTKRSNAKQKTVVTTTKRTTTAVNKANNRRVSSTKVIYKKPTRKVVSVRSIPNKTIVKHKGQNYYYANNKFYTQSRGRYIVIAPKVGFRIKTLPANHKRVRFNTHNYYISQGIFYIQINNAYEVVDPEIGTVVYELPEDYEKVTIDGQTYYEYANVLYEKVQVDGTRAYEVVGIIDME
;
A
#
# COMPACT_ATOMS: atom_id res chain seq x y z
N MET A 1 7.91 79.13 -31.28
CA MET A 1 9.24 78.74 -30.84
C MET A 1 9.61 77.39 -31.43
N LYS A 2 10.66 77.37 -32.23
CA LYS A 2 11.09 76.29 -33.10
C LYS A 2 11.83 75.25 -32.30
N THR A 3 11.45 73.99 -32.33
CA THR A 3 12.23 72.91 -31.85
C THR A 3 12.72 72.01 -32.96
N LEU A 4 14.03 71.89 -33.06
CA LEU A 4 14.77 71.19 -34.11
C LEU A 4 14.75 69.68 -33.81
N ILE A 5 14.31 68.89 -34.78
CA ILE A 5 14.43 67.45 -34.80
C ILE A 5 15.82 67.09 -35.33
N LYS A 6 16.64 66.48 -34.55
CA LYS A 6 17.94 65.91 -35.02
C LYS A 6 17.70 64.47 -35.40
N THR A 7 17.79 64.23 -36.70
CA THR A 7 17.82 62.90 -37.31
C THR A 7 19.21 62.29 -37.16
N ILE A 8 19.30 61.19 -36.42
CA ILE A 8 20.53 60.38 -36.35
C ILE A 8 20.36 59.22 -37.31
N VAL A 9 21.18 59.23 -38.38
CA VAL A 9 21.27 58.15 -39.32
C VAL A 9 22.33 57.15 -38.76
N LEU A 10 21.91 55.93 -38.50
CA LEU A 10 22.77 54.84 -38.06
C LEU A 10 23.08 53.93 -39.25
N PRO A 11 24.34 53.61 -39.57
CA PRO A 11 24.67 52.72 -40.68
C PRO A 11 24.35 51.27 -40.32
N ALA A 12 23.69 50.60 -41.24
CA ALA A 12 23.42 49.14 -41.16
C ALA A 12 24.70 48.36 -41.38
N LEU A 13 25.09 47.63 -40.37
CA LEU A 13 26.16 46.62 -40.47
C LEU A 13 25.51 45.27 -40.82
N VAL A 14 25.67 44.85 -42.07
CA VAL A 14 25.23 43.53 -42.55
C VAL A 14 26.26 42.50 -42.12
N LEU A 15 25.96 41.71 -41.11
CA LEU A 15 26.72 40.50 -40.79
C LEU A 15 25.96 39.31 -41.42
N ILE A 16 26.58 38.76 -42.46
CA ILE A 16 26.17 37.50 -43.08
C ILE A 16 26.65 36.37 -42.16
N GLY A 17 25.77 35.93 -41.28
CA GLY A 17 25.97 34.72 -40.47
C GLY A 17 25.40 33.52 -41.21
N THR A 18 26.29 32.61 -41.60
CA THR A 18 25.90 31.28 -42.12
C THR A 18 25.24 30.47 -41.05
N ALA A 19 23.92 30.36 -41.12
CA ALA A 19 23.14 29.49 -40.23
C ALA A 19 23.35 28.05 -40.66
N ILE A 20 24.17 27.30 -39.87
CA ILE A 20 24.20 25.86 -39.94
C ILE A 20 22.90 25.37 -39.31
N GLN A 21 21.95 24.97 -40.14
CA GLN A 21 20.72 24.31 -39.66
C GLN A 21 21.12 22.88 -39.19
N VAL A 22 21.31 22.71 -37.91
CA VAL A 22 21.26 21.39 -37.27
C VAL A 22 19.81 20.97 -37.20
N SER A 23 19.37 20.16 -38.16
CA SER A 23 18.09 19.46 -38.09
C SER A 23 18.14 18.47 -36.93
N ALA A 24 17.73 18.92 -35.74
CA ALA A 24 17.37 18.00 -34.67
C ALA A 24 16.06 17.33 -35.06
N GLN A 25 16.14 16.19 -35.72
CA GLN A 25 15.02 15.27 -35.83
C GLN A 25 14.68 14.79 -34.43
N THR A 26 13.69 15.42 -33.83
CA THR A 26 13.03 14.89 -32.65
C THR A 26 12.26 13.64 -33.05
N LYS A 27 12.94 12.51 -33.09
CA LYS A 27 12.26 11.21 -33.04
C LYS A 27 11.44 11.20 -31.74
N ARG A 28 10.15 11.45 -31.86
CA ARG A 28 9.20 11.03 -30.85
C ARG A 28 9.29 9.50 -30.75
N SER A 29 10.23 9.01 -29.97
CA SER A 29 10.16 7.66 -29.46
C SER A 29 8.99 7.66 -28.50
N ASN A 30 7.94 6.91 -28.83
CA ASN A 30 6.99 6.42 -27.87
C ASN A 30 7.78 5.64 -26.85
N ALA A 31 8.27 6.33 -25.83
CA ALA A 31 8.81 5.70 -24.66
C ALA A 31 7.63 5.01 -23.97
N LYS A 32 7.37 3.76 -24.34
CA LYS A 32 6.78 2.81 -23.42
C LYS A 32 7.53 3.00 -22.13
N GLN A 33 6.86 3.48 -21.13
CA GLN A 33 7.35 3.56 -19.77
C GLN A 33 7.68 2.13 -19.35
N LYS A 34 8.93 1.74 -19.63
CA LYS A 34 9.49 0.48 -19.18
C LYS A 34 9.68 0.68 -17.70
N THR A 35 8.73 0.20 -16.90
CA THR A 35 8.92 0.04 -15.48
C THR A 35 10.14 -0.85 -15.32
N VAL A 36 11.28 -0.23 -15.04
CA VAL A 36 12.51 -0.96 -14.72
C VAL A 36 12.27 -1.57 -13.35
N VAL A 37 11.78 -2.80 -13.34
CA VAL A 37 11.85 -3.65 -12.17
C VAL A 37 13.32 -3.96 -11.98
N THR A 38 13.98 -3.17 -11.16
CA THR A 38 15.35 -3.47 -10.74
C THR A 38 15.26 -4.75 -9.89
N THR A 39 15.53 -5.86 -10.54
CA THR A 39 15.62 -7.15 -9.87
C THR A 39 16.84 -7.12 -8.95
N THR A 40 16.65 -6.69 -7.72
CA THR A 40 17.66 -6.88 -6.68
C THR A 40 17.88 -8.38 -6.56
N LYS A 41 19.12 -8.82 -6.80
CA LYS A 41 19.54 -10.21 -6.71
C LYS A 41 19.14 -10.75 -5.33
N ARG A 42 18.00 -11.41 -5.27
CA ARG A 42 17.49 -12.10 -4.09
C ARG A 42 18.30 -13.37 -3.93
N THR A 43 19.12 -13.45 -2.90
CA THR A 43 19.55 -14.76 -2.38
C THR A 43 18.36 -15.32 -1.59
N THR A 44 17.33 -15.71 -2.30
CA THR A 44 16.24 -16.45 -1.71
C THR A 44 16.55 -17.93 -1.90
N THR A 45 16.74 -18.63 -0.82
CA THR A 45 16.46 -20.06 -0.78
C THR A 45 15.08 -20.24 -1.41
N ALA A 46 14.99 -20.97 -2.52
CA ALA A 46 13.79 -21.12 -3.31
C ALA A 46 12.65 -21.68 -2.45
N VAL A 47 11.87 -20.79 -1.88
CA VAL A 47 10.57 -21.14 -1.33
C VAL A 47 9.64 -21.21 -2.52
N ASN A 48 9.16 -22.42 -2.82
CA ASN A 48 8.21 -22.69 -3.88
C ASN A 48 7.13 -21.61 -3.93
N LYS A 49 7.11 -20.88 -5.03
CA LYS A 49 6.19 -19.78 -5.32
C LYS A 49 4.80 -20.36 -5.64
N ALA A 50 4.14 -20.92 -4.64
CA ALA A 50 2.73 -21.22 -4.73
C ALA A 50 1.97 -19.90 -4.60
N ASN A 51 1.13 -19.59 -5.56
CA ASN A 51 0.39 -18.31 -5.67
C ASN A 51 -0.58 -18.03 -4.51
N ASN A 52 -0.60 -18.85 -3.48
CA ASN A 52 -1.47 -18.71 -2.32
C ASN A 52 -0.79 -19.36 -1.09
N ARG A 53 0.27 -18.72 -0.57
CA ARG A 53 0.98 -19.28 0.59
C ARG A 53 0.15 -19.08 1.85
N ARG A 54 -0.64 -20.10 2.19
CA ARG A 54 -1.30 -20.25 3.47
C ARG A 54 -0.35 -20.89 4.46
N VAL A 55 -0.26 -20.34 5.66
CA VAL A 55 0.62 -20.84 6.75
C VAL A 55 -0.26 -21.16 7.94
N SER A 56 -0.18 -22.41 8.44
CA SER A 56 -0.90 -22.78 9.66
C SER A 56 -0.43 -21.93 10.84
N SER A 57 -1.38 -21.46 11.65
CA SER A 57 -1.10 -20.69 12.87
C SER A 57 -0.21 -21.45 13.85
N THR A 58 -0.22 -22.78 13.84
CA THR A 58 0.61 -23.65 14.69
C THR A 58 2.11 -23.56 14.38
N LYS A 59 2.49 -23.10 13.18
CA LYS A 59 3.90 -22.91 12.78
C LYS A 59 4.43 -21.52 13.11
N VAL A 60 3.59 -20.62 13.55
CA VAL A 60 3.94 -19.22 13.79
C VAL A 60 4.37 -19.01 15.23
N ILE A 61 5.62 -18.64 15.44
CA ILE A 61 6.17 -18.37 16.77
C ILE A 61 6.34 -16.85 16.91
N TYR A 62 5.56 -16.24 17.80
CA TYR A 62 5.67 -14.82 18.12
C TYR A 62 6.89 -14.56 19.00
N LYS A 63 7.77 -13.66 18.55
CA LYS A 63 9.01 -13.33 19.31
C LYS A 63 8.74 -12.59 20.62
N LYS A 64 7.67 -11.80 20.65
CA LYS A 64 7.16 -11.14 21.86
C LYS A 64 5.64 -11.11 21.76
N PRO A 65 4.93 -11.83 22.61
CA PRO A 65 3.47 -11.75 22.68
C PRO A 65 3.10 -10.39 23.29
N THR A 66 2.92 -9.35 22.46
CA THR A 66 2.72 -7.97 22.92
C THR A 66 1.33 -7.45 22.67
N ARG A 67 0.49 -8.16 21.93
CA ARG A 67 -0.88 -7.71 21.68
C ARG A 67 -1.69 -7.70 22.96
N LYS A 68 -1.77 -6.55 23.58
CA LYS A 68 -2.70 -6.32 24.67
C LYS A 68 -4.12 -6.35 24.13
N VAL A 69 -4.98 -7.16 24.74
CA VAL A 69 -6.41 -7.16 24.44
C VAL A 69 -6.99 -5.80 24.87
N VAL A 70 -7.32 -4.97 23.89
CA VAL A 70 -7.97 -3.67 24.15
C VAL A 70 -9.46 -3.89 24.24
N SER A 71 -10.05 -3.59 25.40
CA SER A 71 -11.50 -3.70 25.60
C SER A 71 -12.07 -2.42 26.21
N VAL A 72 -13.23 -2.00 25.71
CA VAL A 72 -13.96 -0.82 26.17
C VAL A 72 -15.40 -1.16 26.54
N ARG A 73 -16.01 -0.39 27.45
CA ARG A 73 -17.41 -0.62 27.89
C ARG A 73 -18.43 -0.13 26.87
N SER A 74 -18.12 0.96 26.16
CA SER A 74 -18.99 1.51 25.14
C SER A 74 -18.20 2.03 23.94
N ILE A 75 -18.85 2.08 22.80
CA ILE A 75 -18.31 2.63 21.56
C ILE A 75 -19.36 3.60 21.01
N PRO A 76 -19.10 4.92 21.07
CA PRO A 76 -20.02 5.90 20.49
C PRO A 76 -20.01 5.77 18.95
N ASN A 77 -21.17 6.07 18.34
CA ASN A 77 -21.34 6.11 16.87
C ASN A 77 -20.91 4.83 16.13
N LYS A 78 -21.04 3.66 16.79
CA LYS A 78 -20.68 2.40 16.17
C LYS A 78 -21.64 2.01 15.05
N THR A 79 -21.08 1.48 13.96
CA THR A 79 -21.82 0.84 12.88
C THR A 79 -21.80 -0.67 13.07
N ILE A 80 -22.94 -1.33 12.85
CA ILE A 80 -23.02 -2.80 12.91
C ILE A 80 -22.52 -3.38 11.60
N VAL A 81 -21.56 -4.30 11.68
CA VAL A 81 -21.04 -5.10 10.57
C VAL A 81 -21.55 -6.52 10.74
N LYS A 82 -22.49 -6.94 9.89
CA LYS A 82 -23.01 -8.32 9.90
C LYS A 82 -22.08 -9.22 9.08
N HIS A 83 -21.66 -10.32 9.65
CA HIS A 83 -20.82 -11.31 8.96
C HIS A 83 -21.12 -12.72 9.45
N LYS A 84 -21.48 -13.63 8.54
CA LYS A 84 -21.80 -15.04 8.84
C LYS A 84 -22.79 -15.18 10.02
N GLY A 85 -23.85 -14.37 10.01
CA GLY A 85 -24.90 -14.41 11.05
C GLY A 85 -24.53 -13.75 12.39
N GLN A 86 -23.32 -13.26 12.56
CA GLN A 86 -22.86 -12.59 13.77
C GLN A 86 -22.77 -11.07 13.58
N ASN A 87 -22.95 -10.33 14.66
CA ASN A 87 -22.78 -8.89 14.70
C ASN A 87 -21.38 -8.55 15.20
N TYR A 88 -20.69 -7.72 14.42
CA TYR A 88 -19.46 -7.02 14.78
C TYR A 88 -19.73 -5.53 14.73
N TYR A 89 -18.82 -4.74 15.23
CA TYR A 89 -18.99 -3.29 15.31
C TYR A 89 -17.79 -2.59 14.71
N TYR A 90 -18.04 -1.47 14.06
CA TYR A 90 -17.00 -0.63 13.49
C TYR A 90 -17.16 0.81 14.00
N ALA A 91 -16.12 1.36 14.57
CA ALA A 91 -16.02 2.76 14.96
C ALA A 91 -14.56 3.17 15.11
N ASN A 92 -14.25 4.44 14.92
CA ASN A 92 -12.91 5.00 15.09
C ASN A 92 -11.83 4.18 14.34
N ASN A 93 -12.15 3.75 13.12
CA ASN A 93 -11.29 2.93 12.24
C ASN A 93 -10.86 1.58 12.84
N LYS A 94 -11.60 1.07 13.82
CA LYS A 94 -11.36 -0.24 14.46
C LYS A 94 -12.59 -1.11 14.40
N PHE A 95 -12.35 -2.42 14.32
CA PHE A 95 -13.39 -3.42 14.42
C PHE A 95 -13.43 -4.01 15.81
N TYR A 96 -14.64 -4.38 16.25
CA TYR A 96 -14.86 -4.89 17.58
C TYR A 96 -15.81 -6.09 17.53
N THR A 97 -15.56 -7.04 18.41
CA THR A 97 -16.55 -8.03 18.83
C THR A 97 -17.08 -7.67 20.20
N GLN A 98 -18.24 -8.20 20.57
CA GLN A 98 -18.82 -8.01 21.91
C GLN A 98 -18.71 -9.31 22.70
N SER A 99 -18.17 -9.23 23.91
CA SER A 99 -18.08 -10.34 24.85
C SER A 99 -18.29 -9.84 26.27
N ARG A 100 -19.14 -10.50 27.02
CA ARG A 100 -19.41 -10.21 28.44
C ARG A 100 -19.67 -8.72 28.72
N GLY A 101 -20.49 -8.07 27.87
CA GLY A 101 -20.84 -6.64 28.03
C GLY A 101 -19.72 -5.65 27.65
N ARG A 102 -18.62 -6.11 27.10
CA ARG A 102 -17.50 -5.26 26.64
C ARG A 102 -17.25 -5.43 25.15
N TYR A 103 -16.75 -4.39 24.53
CA TYR A 103 -16.30 -4.41 23.14
C TYR A 103 -14.79 -4.63 23.11
N ILE A 104 -14.38 -5.66 22.41
CA ILE A 104 -12.97 -6.07 22.27
C ILE A 104 -12.52 -5.72 20.86
N VAL A 105 -11.40 -5.00 20.74
CA VAL A 105 -10.79 -4.70 19.44
C VAL A 105 -10.31 -6.01 18.81
N ILE A 106 -10.63 -6.21 17.55
CA ILE A 106 -10.23 -7.38 16.77
C ILE A 106 -9.65 -6.95 15.42
N ALA A 107 -8.79 -7.79 14.85
CA ALA A 107 -8.50 -7.72 13.42
C ALA A 107 -9.79 -8.06 12.64
N PRO A 108 -10.14 -7.32 11.57
CA PRO A 108 -11.32 -7.64 10.78
C PRO A 108 -11.14 -8.98 10.09
N LYS A 109 -12.25 -9.68 9.89
CA LYS A 109 -12.25 -10.93 9.12
C LYS A 109 -12.47 -10.63 7.65
N VAL A 110 -11.88 -11.45 6.78
CA VAL A 110 -12.15 -11.42 5.34
C VAL A 110 -13.65 -11.49 5.10
N GLY A 111 -14.16 -10.61 4.24
CA GLY A 111 -15.58 -10.46 3.97
C GLY A 111 -16.31 -9.44 4.85
N PHE A 112 -15.65 -8.79 5.83
CA PHE A 112 -16.24 -7.63 6.51
C PHE A 112 -16.43 -6.49 5.51
N ARG A 113 -17.57 -5.79 5.60
CA ARG A 113 -17.91 -4.69 4.69
C ARG A 113 -18.18 -3.40 5.45
N ILE A 114 -17.60 -2.32 4.95
CA ILE A 114 -17.87 -0.95 5.42
C ILE A 114 -18.27 -0.07 4.23
N LYS A 115 -19.09 0.95 4.47
CA LYS A 115 -19.53 1.86 3.40
C LYS A 115 -18.49 2.92 3.05
N THR A 116 -17.70 3.34 4.02
CA THR A 116 -16.76 4.44 3.88
C THR A 116 -15.41 4.05 4.47
N LEU A 117 -14.34 4.22 3.71
CA LEU A 117 -12.98 4.08 4.23
C LEU A 117 -12.55 5.30 5.04
N PRO A 118 -11.61 5.12 5.99
CA PRO A 118 -10.93 6.25 6.61
C PRO A 118 -10.29 7.18 5.58
N ALA A 119 -10.26 8.50 5.85
CA ALA A 119 -9.76 9.50 4.92
C ALA A 119 -8.28 9.30 4.52
N ASN A 120 -7.48 8.70 5.41
CA ASN A 120 -6.04 8.46 5.21
C ASN A 120 -5.72 7.09 4.61
N HIS A 121 -6.69 6.43 3.95
CA HIS A 121 -6.41 5.18 3.24
C HIS A 121 -5.44 5.41 2.08
N LYS A 122 -4.60 4.40 1.83
CA LYS A 122 -3.68 4.36 0.68
C LYS A 122 -4.23 3.42 -0.38
N ARG A 123 -3.92 3.70 -1.63
CA ARG A 123 -4.28 2.84 -2.75
C ARG A 123 -3.03 2.16 -3.29
N VAL A 124 -3.09 0.85 -3.42
CA VAL A 124 -2.03 0.02 -4.00
C VAL A 124 -2.63 -0.81 -5.13
N ARG A 125 -2.00 -0.76 -6.30
CA ARG A 125 -2.37 -1.62 -7.42
C ARG A 125 -1.38 -2.76 -7.51
N PHE A 126 -1.91 -3.98 -7.53
CA PHE A 126 -1.10 -5.17 -7.74
C PHE A 126 -1.86 -6.14 -8.68
N ASN A 127 -1.21 -6.58 -9.75
CA ASN A 127 -1.84 -7.36 -10.82
C ASN A 127 -3.12 -6.68 -11.34
N THR A 128 -4.26 -7.37 -11.26
CA THR A 128 -5.58 -6.88 -11.67
C THR A 128 -6.35 -6.18 -10.56
N HIS A 129 -5.85 -6.21 -9.31
CA HIS A 129 -6.55 -5.68 -8.14
C HIS A 129 -6.09 -4.27 -7.77
N ASN A 130 -7.07 -3.45 -7.38
CA ASN A 130 -6.83 -2.18 -6.71
C ASN A 130 -7.18 -2.38 -5.23
N TYR A 131 -6.16 -2.43 -4.39
CA TYR A 131 -6.34 -2.49 -2.95
C TYR A 131 -6.43 -1.08 -2.37
N TYR A 132 -7.29 -0.94 -1.40
CA TYR A 132 -7.35 0.23 -0.51
C TYR A 132 -6.86 -0.23 0.86
N ILE A 133 -5.85 0.43 1.39
CA ILE A 133 -5.20 0.03 2.64
C ILE A 133 -5.45 1.09 3.68
N SER A 134 -6.03 0.68 4.79
CA SER A 134 -6.20 1.55 5.96
C SER A 134 -5.78 0.80 7.21
N GLN A 135 -4.83 1.38 7.96
CA GLN A 135 -4.29 0.78 9.18
C GLN A 135 -3.86 -0.69 8.99
N GLY A 136 -3.18 -0.97 7.86
CA GLY A 136 -2.68 -2.31 7.52
C GLY A 136 -3.74 -3.33 7.08
N ILE A 137 -5.02 -2.93 7.00
CA ILE A 137 -6.10 -3.79 6.50
C ILE A 137 -6.33 -3.50 5.03
N PHE A 138 -6.44 -4.56 4.24
CA PHE A 138 -6.69 -4.50 2.81
C PHE A 138 -8.17 -4.61 2.49
N TYR A 139 -8.61 -3.74 1.62
CA TYR A 139 -9.98 -3.70 1.12
C TYR A 139 -9.99 -3.68 -0.40
N ILE A 140 -11.03 -4.25 -0.98
CA ILE A 140 -11.42 -4.03 -2.38
C ILE A 140 -12.79 -3.35 -2.41
N GLN A 141 -13.05 -2.59 -3.46
CA GLN A 141 -14.36 -1.95 -3.65
C GLN A 141 -15.31 -2.92 -4.37
N ILE A 142 -16.45 -3.18 -3.76
CA ILE A 142 -17.52 -4.04 -4.31
C ILE A 142 -18.86 -3.33 -4.07
N ASN A 143 -19.62 -3.07 -5.15
CA ASN A 143 -21.00 -2.57 -5.05
C ASN A 143 -21.18 -1.42 -4.04
N ASN A 144 -20.44 -0.33 -4.18
CA ASN A 144 -20.48 0.85 -3.31
C ASN A 144 -20.14 0.58 -1.83
N ALA A 145 -19.40 -0.49 -1.56
CA ALA A 145 -18.85 -0.81 -0.25
C ALA A 145 -17.39 -1.26 -0.38
N TYR A 146 -16.70 -1.32 0.72
CA TYR A 146 -15.33 -1.81 0.81
C TYR A 146 -15.32 -3.09 1.63
N GLU A 147 -14.83 -4.16 1.01
CA GLU A 147 -14.75 -5.48 1.62
C GLU A 147 -13.32 -5.80 2.02
N VAL A 148 -13.14 -6.29 3.25
CA VAL A 148 -11.85 -6.79 3.74
C VAL A 148 -11.47 -8.04 2.99
N VAL A 149 -10.25 -8.07 2.46
CA VAL A 149 -9.70 -9.20 1.71
C VAL A 149 -8.28 -9.53 2.15
N ASP A 150 -7.86 -10.74 1.90
CA ASP A 150 -6.45 -11.09 1.93
C ASP A 150 -5.75 -10.50 0.69
N PRO A 151 -4.59 -9.84 0.86
CA PRO A 151 -3.82 -9.37 -0.28
C PRO A 151 -3.16 -10.54 -1.02
N GLU A 152 -2.91 -10.37 -2.32
CA GLU A 152 -2.11 -11.32 -3.09
C GLU A 152 -0.63 -11.30 -2.64
N ILE A 153 0.00 -12.48 -2.69
CA ILE A 153 1.43 -12.63 -2.45
C ILE A 153 2.22 -11.81 -3.48
N GLY A 154 3.20 -11.03 -3.00
CA GLY A 154 3.95 -10.10 -3.82
C GLY A 154 3.44 -8.66 -3.75
N THR A 155 2.26 -8.41 -3.13
CA THR A 155 1.79 -7.04 -2.90
C THR A 155 2.78 -6.30 -2.00
N VAL A 156 3.17 -5.09 -2.39
CA VAL A 156 4.14 -4.27 -1.66
C VAL A 156 3.46 -3.10 -0.97
N VAL A 157 3.80 -2.89 0.29
CA VAL A 157 3.41 -1.72 1.09
C VAL A 157 4.65 -1.03 1.65
N TYR A 158 4.61 0.30 1.83
CA TYR A 158 5.77 1.07 2.28
C TYR A 158 5.82 1.27 3.80
N GLU A 159 4.76 0.92 4.49
CA GLU A 159 4.68 1.00 5.94
C GLU A 159 3.80 -0.11 6.51
N LEU A 160 4.09 -0.52 7.74
CA LEU A 160 3.23 -1.37 8.56
C LEU A 160 2.69 -0.55 9.73
N PRO A 161 1.52 -0.90 10.29
CA PRO A 161 1.05 -0.33 11.55
C PRO A 161 2.08 -0.50 12.68
N GLU A 162 2.11 0.42 13.63
CA GLU A 162 3.07 0.39 14.74
C GLU A 162 3.00 -0.86 15.60
N ASP A 163 1.83 -1.49 15.67
CA ASP A 163 1.55 -2.70 16.44
C ASP A 163 1.75 -4.01 15.65
N TYR A 164 2.52 -3.95 14.55
CA TYR A 164 2.96 -5.18 13.88
C TYR A 164 3.79 -6.05 14.82
N GLU A 165 3.76 -7.35 14.61
CA GLU A 165 4.53 -8.31 15.40
C GLU A 165 5.62 -8.97 14.55
N LYS A 166 6.73 -9.32 15.21
CA LYS A 166 7.78 -10.16 14.60
C LYS A 166 7.51 -11.61 14.95
N VAL A 167 7.44 -12.43 13.92
CA VAL A 167 7.22 -13.86 14.05
C VAL A 167 8.37 -14.66 13.43
N THR A 168 8.52 -15.89 13.86
CA THR A 168 9.47 -16.85 13.28
C THR A 168 8.68 -18.03 12.74
N ILE A 169 8.98 -18.42 11.50
CA ILE A 169 8.42 -19.60 10.83
C ILE A 169 9.58 -20.32 10.18
N ASP A 170 9.78 -21.60 10.53
CA ASP A 170 10.88 -22.43 10.03
C ASP A 170 12.27 -21.75 10.17
N GLY A 171 12.50 -21.06 11.31
CA GLY A 171 13.75 -20.35 11.62
C GLY A 171 13.91 -18.99 10.96
N GLN A 172 13.03 -18.58 10.03
CA GLN A 172 13.08 -17.28 9.36
C GLN A 172 12.17 -16.24 10.05
N THR A 173 12.60 -14.99 10.05
CA THR A 173 11.84 -13.89 10.68
C THR A 173 10.99 -13.17 9.66
N TYR A 174 9.70 -13.01 10.01
CA TYR A 174 8.70 -12.25 9.25
C TYR A 174 8.11 -11.14 10.11
N TYR A 175 7.40 -10.22 9.45
CA TYR A 175 6.57 -9.21 10.09
C TYR A 175 5.12 -9.63 9.91
N GLU A 176 4.33 -9.62 10.96
CA GLU A 176 2.93 -10.03 10.93
C GLU A 176 2.03 -8.87 11.33
N TYR A 177 0.96 -8.66 10.55
CA TYR A 177 -0.15 -7.81 10.93
C TYR A 177 -1.46 -8.33 10.35
N ALA A 178 -2.48 -8.49 11.20
CA ALA A 178 -3.83 -8.96 10.81
C ALA A 178 -3.81 -10.26 9.99
N ASN A 179 -2.98 -11.22 10.39
CA ASN A 179 -2.74 -12.52 9.76
C ASN A 179 -2.02 -12.46 8.40
N VAL A 180 -1.55 -11.29 7.98
CA VAL A 180 -0.72 -11.14 6.78
C VAL A 180 0.75 -11.16 7.17
N LEU A 181 1.54 -11.98 6.48
CA LEU A 181 2.98 -12.10 6.67
C LEU A 181 3.73 -11.26 5.63
N TYR A 182 4.71 -10.52 6.10
CA TYR A 182 5.53 -9.64 5.28
C TYR A 182 7.01 -9.95 5.42
N GLU A 183 7.74 -9.82 4.33
CA GLU A 183 9.19 -9.67 4.32
C GLU A 183 9.57 -8.21 4.11
N LYS A 184 10.64 -7.77 4.76
CA LYS A 184 11.22 -6.45 4.53
C LYS A 184 12.01 -6.47 3.24
N VAL A 185 11.71 -5.57 2.33
CA VAL A 185 12.35 -5.43 1.03
C VAL A 185 12.81 -3.99 0.81
N GLN A 186 13.58 -3.75 -0.24
CA GLN A 186 13.86 -2.42 -0.76
C GLN A 186 13.29 -2.31 -2.18
N VAL A 187 12.59 -1.22 -2.43
CA VAL A 187 12.07 -0.85 -3.74
C VAL A 187 12.61 0.54 -4.06
N ASP A 188 13.41 0.65 -5.11
CA ASP A 188 14.08 1.89 -5.52
C ASP A 188 14.81 2.61 -4.35
N GLY A 189 15.55 1.84 -3.54
CA GLY A 189 16.27 2.33 -2.37
C GLY A 189 15.40 2.65 -1.15
N THR A 190 14.08 2.58 -1.27
CA THR A 190 13.13 2.84 -0.19
C THR A 190 12.75 1.53 0.53
N ARG A 191 12.68 1.60 1.86
CA ARG A 191 12.19 0.47 2.66
C ARG A 191 10.73 0.19 2.34
N ALA A 192 10.43 -1.08 2.10
CA ALA A 192 9.09 -1.58 1.85
C ALA A 192 8.89 -2.95 2.50
N TYR A 193 7.67 -3.45 2.42
CA TYR A 193 7.27 -4.75 2.95
C TYR A 193 6.45 -5.46 1.88
N GLU A 194 6.86 -6.68 1.54
CA GLU A 194 6.18 -7.51 0.54
C GLU A 194 5.37 -8.59 1.24
N VAL A 195 4.14 -8.76 0.83
CA VAL A 195 3.27 -9.84 1.31
C VAL A 195 3.85 -11.17 0.84
N VAL A 196 4.14 -12.08 1.76
CA VAL A 196 4.75 -13.39 1.47
C VAL A 196 3.91 -14.57 1.97
N GLY A 197 2.86 -14.30 2.72
CA GLY A 197 1.97 -15.34 3.22
C GLY A 197 0.77 -14.80 3.98
N ILE A 198 -0.21 -15.68 4.21
CA ILE A 198 -1.40 -15.43 5.03
C ILE A 198 -1.45 -16.52 6.10
N ILE A 199 -1.67 -16.15 7.34
CA ILE A 199 -1.83 -17.11 8.45
C ILE A 199 -3.28 -17.58 8.46
N ASP A 200 -3.47 -18.91 8.36
CA ASP A 200 -4.77 -19.53 8.56
C ASP A 200 -5.04 -19.64 10.06
N MET A 201 -6.07 -18.95 10.49
CA MET A 201 -6.63 -19.07 11.84
C MET A 201 -7.74 -20.12 11.78
N GLU A 202 -7.37 -21.38 11.95
CA GLU A 202 -8.33 -22.48 12.15
C GLU A 202 -9.08 -22.35 13.47
#